data_bdff6f923eec6140a5e3715961810f73
#
_entry.id   bdff6f923eec6140a5e3715961810f73
#
_cell.length_a   1.000
_cell.length_b   1.000
_cell.length_c   1.000
_cell.angle_alpha   90.00
_cell.angle_beta   90.00
_cell.angle_gamma   90.00
#
_symmetry.space_group_name_H-M   'P 1'
#
loop_
_entity.id
_entity.type
_entity.pdbx_description
1 polymer ?
#
loop_
_entity_poly.entity_id
_entity_poly.type
_entity_poly.pdbx_seq_one_letter_code
_entity_poly.pdbx_strand_id
1 'polypeptide(L)'
;MPNTHPYPKTLVLGVGNELLQDEGLGIHTLRLLNTYDLPANVELIEGGTAGPQLLSLIDGVERLIVVDCIDSQAEPGAIFRFKPEDLGAFPKDYMPSSHDVGLLEVLQIGDLLGTQPDTEIFAMQPADISWGLQPSPLIQNRLRHFTDIIYETITAKL
;
A
#
# COMPACT_ATOMS: atom_id res chain seq x y z
N MET A 1 15.36 -13.62 -16.33
CA MET A 1 16.76 -13.32 -16.01
C MET A 1 16.89 -13.13 -14.52
N PRO A 2 17.97 -13.60 -13.92
CA PRO A 2 18.19 -13.28 -12.51
C PRO A 2 18.34 -11.76 -12.35
N ASN A 3 17.78 -11.24 -11.26
CA ASN A 3 17.92 -9.83 -10.92
C ASN A 3 19.41 -9.56 -10.63
N THR A 4 20.06 -8.78 -11.47
CA THR A 4 21.47 -8.43 -11.29
C THR A 4 21.70 -7.26 -10.34
N HIS A 5 20.61 -6.67 -9.85
CA HIS A 5 20.69 -5.57 -8.89
C HIS A 5 21.08 -6.12 -7.50
N PRO A 6 22.04 -5.49 -6.78
CA PRO A 6 22.49 -5.99 -5.47
C PRO A 6 21.44 -5.92 -4.37
N TYR A 7 20.33 -5.20 -4.61
CA TYR A 7 19.25 -5.05 -3.66
C TYR A 7 17.99 -5.80 -4.11
N PRO A 8 17.13 -6.23 -3.15
CA PRO A 8 15.90 -6.94 -3.51
C PRO A 8 15.00 -6.09 -4.42
N LYS A 9 14.36 -6.76 -5.39
CA LYS A 9 13.33 -6.11 -6.20
C LYS A 9 12.16 -5.71 -5.30
N THR A 10 11.91 -4.42 -5.22
CA THR A 10 10.87 -3.84 -4.36
C THR A 10 9.77 -3.25 -5.23
N LEU A 11 8.54 -3.67 -4.95
CA LEU A 11 7.34 -3.10 -5.54
C LEU A 11 6.60 -2.29 -4.48
N VAL A 12 6.25 -1.06 -4.80
CA VAL A 12 5.34 -0.24 -4.00
C VAL A 12 4.01 -0.20 -4.73
N LEU A 13 2.99 -0.78 -4.12
CA LEU A 13 1.66 -0.92 -4.71
C LEU A 13 0.70 0.04 -4.01
N GLY A 14 0.16 0.99 -4.75
CA GLY A 14 -0.91 1.86 -4.27
C GLY A 14 -2.27 1.27 -4.59
N VAL A 15 -3.09 1.04 -3.58
CA VAL A 15 -4.41 0.44 -3.70
C VAL A 15 -5.46 1.50 -3.34
N GLY A 16 -6.63 1.41 -3.93
CA GLY A 16 -7.76 2.26 -3.59
C GLY A 16 -8.41 2.91 -4.80
N ASN A 17 -9.48 3.65 -4.52
CA ASN A 17 -10.28 4.34 -5.53
C ASN A 17 -10.12 5.85 -5.41
N GLU A 18 -9.40 6.46 -6.36
CA GLU A 18 -9.15 7.90 -6.36
C GLU A 18 -10.40 8.77 -6.57
N LEU A 19 -11.52 8.16 -6.97
CA LEU A 19 -12.79 8.87 -7.12
C LEU A 19 -13.50 9.11 -5.79
N LEU A 20 -13.02 8.53 -4.70
CA LEU A 20 -13.62 8.58 -3.38
C LEU A 20 -12.70 9.27 -2.35
N GLN A 21 -12.16 10.43 -2.70
CA GLN A 21 -11.30 11.28 -1.86
C GLN A 21 -10.20 10.47 -1.13
N ASP A 22 -10.32 10.23 0.17
CA ASP A 22 -9.25 9.60 0.96
C ASP A 22 -9.03 8.12 0.63
N GLU A 23 -9.99 7.43 0.01
CA GLU A 23 -9.75 6.09 -0.53
C GLU A 23 -8.74 6.08 -1.69
N GLY A 24 -8.44 7.22 -2.27
CA GLY A 24 -7.37 7.40 -3.23
C GLY A 24 -5.99 7.59 -2.62
N LEU A 25 -5.83 7.48 -1.31
CA LEU A 25 -4.56 7.71 -0.62
C LEU A 25 -3.39 6.95 -1.25
N GLY A 26 -3.58 5.67 -1.55
CA GLY A 26 -2.53 4.85 -2.17
C GLY A 26 -2.04 5.44 -3.48
N ILE A 27 -2.96 5.89 -4.32
CA ILE A 27 -2.64 6.50 -5.62
C ILE A 27 -1.92 7.84 -5.44
N HIS A 28 -2.45 8.72 -4.58
CA HIS A 28 -1.86 10.03 -4.33
C HIS A 28 -0.47 9.92 -3.68
N THR A 29 -0.29 8.95 -2.80
CA THR A 29 1.02 8.68 -2.17
C THR A 29 2.05 8.25 -3.22
N LEU A 30 1.69 7.35 -4.13
CA LEU A 30 2.59 6.92 -5.18
C LEU A 30 2.97 8.07 -6.12
N ARG A 31 2.03 8.93 -6.47
CA ARG A 31 2.31 10.10 -7.30
C ARG A 31 3.29 11.06 -6.64
N LEU A 32 3.16 11.27 -5.31
CA LEU A 32 4.11 12.08 -4.56
C LEU A 32 5.46 11.37 -4.47
N LEU A 33 5.48 10.07 -4.16
CA LEU A 33 6.69 9.26 -4.05
C LEU A 33 7.47 9.24 -5.36
N ASN A 34 6.78 9.29 -6.50
CA ASN A 34 7.40 9.34 -7.82
C ASN A 34 8.23 10.61 -8.06
N THR A 35 8.05 11.63 -7.23
CA THR A 35 8.87 12.87 -7.28
C THR A 35 10.15 12.76 -6.46
N TYR A 36 10.29 11.70 -5.67
CA TYR A 36 11.46 11.44 -4.84
C TYR A 36 12.56 10.76 -5.66
N ASP A 37 13.79 10.82 -5.16
CA ASP A 37 14.91 10.10 -5.75
C ASP A 37 14.86 8.63 -5.31
N LEU A 38 14.24 7.78 -6.14
CA LEU A 38 14.03 6.37 -5.82
C LEU A 38 15.19 5.51 -6.28
N PRO A 39 15.58 4.49 -5.48
CA PRO A 39 16.56 3.49 -5.92
C PRO A 39 16.10 2.74 -7.17
N ALA A 40 17.04 2.27 -7.98
CA ALA A 40 16.76 1.61 -9.25
C ALA A 40 16.01 0.27 -9.10
N ASN A 41 16.07 -0.35 -7.92
CA ASN A 41 15.38 -1.60 -7.63
C ASN A 41 13.91 -1.42 -7.19
N VAL A 42 13.42 -0.18 -7.15
CA VAL A 42 12.07 0.15 -6.69
C VAL A 42 11.17 0.48 -7.88
N GLU A 43 10.03 -0.19 -7.93
CA GLU A 43 8.99 0.05 -8.94
C GLU A 43 7.71 0.50 -8.23
N LEU A 44 7.03 1.49 -8.78
CA LEU A 44 5.75 1.99 -8.29
C LEU A 44 4.63 1.55 -9.23
N ILE A 45 3.59 0.93 -8.70
CA ILE A 45 2.43 0.51 -9.49
C ILE A 45 1.14 0.98 -8.81
N GLU A 46 0.31 1.70 -9.55
CA GLU A 46 -1.04 2.04 -9.14
C GLU A 46 -1.94 0.83 -9.41
N GLY A 47 -2.26 0.10 -8.34
CA GLY A 47 -3.08 -1.10 -8.42
C GLY A 47 -4.58 -0.83 -8.49
N GLY A 48 -5.01 0.34 -8.06
CA GLY A 48 -6.42 0.71 -8.04
C GLY A 48 -7.24 -0.27 -7.21
N THR A 49 -8.30 -0.82 -7.80
CA THR A 49 -9.17 -1.80 -7.18
C THR A 49 -8.95 -3.22 -7.74
N ALA A 50 -7.80 -3.46 -8.37
CA ALA A 50 -7.46 -4.76 -8.95
C ALA A 50 -7.39 -5.85 -7.87
N GLY A 51 -7.85 -7.05 -8.21
CA GLY A 51 -7.84 -8.22 -7.35
C GLY A 51 -6.88 -9.29 -7.88
N PRO A 52 -7.37 -10.37 -8.51
CA PRO A 52 -6.52 -11.50 -8.93
C PRO A 52 -5.36 -11.14 -9.86
N GLN A 53 -5.46 -10.06 -10.60
CA GLN A 53 -4.40 -9.55 -11.48
C GLN A 53 -3.13 -9.21 -10.70
N LEU A 54 -3.25 -8.93 -9.40
CA LEU A 54 -2.11 -8.61 -8.54
C LEU A 54 -1.13 -9.79 -8.41
N LEU A 55 -1.59 -11.04 -8.58
CA LEU A 55 -0.70 -12.21 -8.54
C LEU A 55 0.42 -12.11 -9.58
N SER A 56 0.11 -11.65 -10.79
CA SER A 56 1.13 -11.49 -11.82
C SER A 56 2.05 -10.29 -11.55
N LEU A 57 1.56 -9.26 -10.87
CA LEU A 57 2.37 -8.09 -10.51
C LEU A 57 3.39 -8.41 -9.42
N ILE A 58 3.06 -9.30 -8.49
CA ILE A 58 3.95 -9.66 -7.37
C ILE A 58 4.90 -10.80 -7.72
N ASP A 59 4.76 -11.44 -8.88
CA ASP A 59 5.66 -12.49 -9.30
C ASP A 59 7.08 -11.95 -9.49
N GLY A 60 8.07 -12.60 -8.87
CA GLY A 60 9.46 -12.16 -8.91
C GLY A 60 9.78 -10.97 -8.02
N VAL A 61 8.82 -10.42 -7.30
CA VAL A 61 9.02 -9.35 -6.31
C VAL A 61 9.50 -9.97 -5.00
N GLU A 62 10.59 -9.45 -4.46
CA GLU A 62 11.15 -9.93 -3.20
C GLU A 62 10.60 -9.15 -2.00
N ARG A 63 10.29 -7.87 -2.19
CA ARG A 63 9.74 -6.99 -1.16
C ARG A 63 8.55 -6.23 -1.71
N LEU A 64 7.43 -6.31 -1.01
CA LEU A 64 6.19 -5.62 -1.38
C LEU A 64 5.81 -4.60 -0.30
N ILE A 65 5.60 -3.38 -0.71
CA ILE A 65 5.04 -2.34 0.15
C ILE A 65 3.67 -1.97 -0.41
N VAL A 66 2.64 -2.17 0.40
CA VAL A 66 1.26 -1.82 0.05
C VAL A 66 0.89 -0.51 0.72
N VAL A 67 0.33 0.41 -0.05
CA VAL A 67 -0.14 1.70 0.47
C VAL A 67 -1.64 1.79 0.26
N ASP A 68 -2.38 1.97 1.34
CA ASP A 68 -3.84 1.93 1.31
C ASP A 68 -4.46 2.88 2.34
N CYS A 69 -5.74 3.14 2.16
CA CYS A 69 -6.60 3.82 3.12
C CYS A 69 -7.39 2.74 3.85
N ILE A 70 -7.35 2.75 5.17
CA ILE A 70 -8.03 1.73 5.98
C ILE A 70 -8.91 2.40 7.02
N ASP A 71 -10.21 2.10 6.97
CA ASP A 71 -11.14 2.53 8.00
C ASP A 71 -11.15 1.51 9.14
N SER A 72 -10.41 1.81 10.20
CA SER A 72 -10.35 1.02 11.43
C SER A 72 -11.08 1.69 12.59
N GLN A 73 -11.90 2.70 12.31
CA GLN A 73 -12.60 3.51 13.31
C GLN A 73 -11.62 4.24 14.26
N ALA A 74 -10.44 4.51 13.77
CA ALA A 74 -9.45 5.31 14.48
C ALA A 74 -9.66 6.80 14.23
N GLU A 75 -8.85 7.63 14.86
CA GLU A 75 -8.86 9.07 14.59
C GLU A 75 -8.44 9.33 13.14
N PRO A 76 -9.17 10.18 12.38
CA PRO A 76 -8.78 10.51 11.02
C PRO A 76 -7.33 10.99 10.93
N GLY A 77 -6.59 10.47 9.96
CA GLY A 77 -5.17 10.76 9.80
C GLY A 77 -4.23 9.87 10.59
N ALA A 78 -4.74 8.97 11.43
CA ALA A 78 -3.91 7.97 12.13
C ALA A 78 -3.18 7.09 11.11
N ILE A 79 -1.89 6.88 11.32
CA ILE A 79 -1.03 6.09 10.43
C ILE A 79 -0.81 4.71 11.04
N PHE A 80 -0.95 3.68 10.20
CA PHE A 80 -0.72 2.30 10.58
C PHE A 80 0.38 1.69 9.73
N ARG A 81 1.17 0.83 10.35
CA ARG A 81 2.21 0.04 9.71
C ARG A 81 2.13 -1.38 10.26
N PHE A 82 1.90 -2.35 9.39
CA PHE A 82 1.71 -3.74 9.82
C PHE A 82 2.06 -4.71 8.71
N LYS A 83 2.17 -5.99 9.07
CA LYS A 83 2.34 -7.10 8.13
C LYS A 83 1.03 -7.84 7.93
N PRO A 84 0.85 -8.59 6.82
CA PRO A 84 -0.38 -9.35 6.58
C PRO A 84 -0.77 -10.28 7.72
N GLU A 85 0.19 -10.92 8.37
CA GLU A 85 -0.05 -11.82 9.50
C GLU A 85 -0.59 -11.11 10.75
N ASP A 86 -0.39 -9.79 10.86
CA ASP A 86 -0.89 -9.00 11.98
C ASP A 86 -2.40 -8.72 11.87
N LEU A 87 -3.00 -8.96 10.70
CA LEU A 87 -4.42 -8.68 10.47
C LEU A 87 -5.35 -9.51 11.35
N GLY A 88 -4.92 -10.70 11.79
CA GLY A 88 -5.66 -11.49 12.75
C GLY A 88 -5.79 -10.85 14.13
N ALA A 89 -4.98 -9.85 14.46
CA ALA A 89 -5.00 -9.12 15.72
C ALA A 89 -5.99 -7.93 15.71
N PHE A 90 -6.53 -7.55 14.53
CA PHE A 90 -7.50 -6.47 14.44
C PHE A 90 -8.87 -6.91 14.99
N PRO A 91 -9.68 -5.97 15.52
CA PRO A 91 -11.03 -6.28 16.00
C PRO A 91 -11.88 -6.92 14.90
N LYS A 92 -12.80 -7.82 15.29
CA LYS A 92 -13.71 -8.50 14.35
C LYS A 92 -14.60 -7.52 13.57
N ASP A 93 -14.80 -6.32 14.10
CA ASP A 93 -15.56 -5.26 13.45
C ASP A 93 -14.71 -4.48 12.42
N TYR A 94 -13.43 -4.84 12.30
CA TYR A 94 -12.58 -4.30 11.27
C TYR A 94 -13.02 -4.85 9.91
N MET A 95 -13.62 -3.98 9.12
CA MET A 95 -14.04 -4.30 7.76
C MET A 95 -13.10 -3.58 6.79
N PRO A 96 -12.13 -4.29 6.19
CA PRO A 96 -11.37 -3.68 5.12
C PRO A 96 -12.34 -3.28 4.00
N SER A 97 -12.03 -2.22 3.26
CA SER A 97 -12.81 -1.86 2.09
C SER A 97 -12.82 -3.05 1.10
N SER A 98 -13.82 -3.10 0.21
CA SER A 98 -14.02 -4.26 -0.67
C SER A 98 -12.79 -4.62 -1.51
N HIS A 99 -11.96 -3.63 -1.87
CA HIS A 99 -10.72 -3.88 -2.60
C HIS A 99 -9.63 -4.49 -1.71
N ASP A 100 -9.61 -4.19 -0.40
CA ASP A 100 -8.64 -4.74 0.55
C ASP A 100 -8.85 -6.23 0.75
N VAL A 101 -10.10 -6.70 0.74
CA VAL A 101 -10.41 -8.14 0.82
C VAL A 101 -9.75 -8.88 -0.34
N GLY A 102 -9.87 -8.35 -1.57
CA GLY A 102 -9.23 -8.94 -2.74
C GLY A 102 -7.71 -9.02 -2.61
N LEU A 103 -7.07 -7.97 -2.09
CA LEU A 103 -5.62 -7.96 -1.86
C LEU A 103 -5.22 -9.03 -0.86
N LEU A 104 -5.92 -9.15 0.27
CA LEU A 104 -5.63 -10.16 1.29
C LEU A 104 -5.76 -11.58 0.76
N GLU A 105 -6.79 -11.86 -0.04
CA GLU A 105 -6.97 -13.16 -0.68
C GLU A 105 -5.81 -13.48 -1.62
N VAL A 106 -5.37 -12.51 -2.42
CA VAL A 106 -4.22 -12.66 -3.32
C VAL A 106 -2.95 -12.97 -2.54
N LEU A 107 -2.69 -12.26 -1.44
CA LEU A 107 -1.52 -12.50 -0.60
C LEU A 107 -1.57 -13.88 0.04
N GLN A 108 -2.73 -14.35 0.48
CA GLN A 108 -2.91 -15.68 1.05
C GLN A 108 -2.66 -16.77 0.00
N ILE A 109 -3.16 -16.61 -1.22
CA ILE A 109 -2.90 -17.54 -2.31
C ILE A 109 -1.42 -17.55 -2.66
N GLY A 110 -0.78 -16.38 -2.73
CA GLY A 110 0.65 -16.26 -2.98
C GLY A 110 1.48 -17.00 -1.92
N ASP A 111 1.10 -16.89 -0.66
CA ASP A 111 1.76 -17.61 0.44
C ASP A 111 1.66 -19.12 0.27
N LEU A 112 0.47 -19.62 -0.06
CA LEU A 112 0.25 -21.05 -0.32
C LEU A 112 1.08 -21.57 -1.50
N LEU A 113 1.29 -20.74 -2.50
CA LEU A 113 2.08 -21.09 -3.69
C LEU A 113 3.58 -20.84 -3.51
N GLY A 114 3.99 -20.30 -2.36
CA GLY A 114 5.38 -19.95 -2.10
C GLY A 114 5.89 -18.73 -2.88
N THR A 115 4.99 -17.90 -3.39
CA THR A 115 5.32 -16.72 -4.20
C THR A 115 5.14 -15.39 -3.45
N GLN A 116 4.72 -15.44 -2.21
CA GLN A 116 4.49 -14.23 -1.43
C GLN A 116 5.82 -13.52 -1.11
N PRO A 117 5.98 -12.25 -1.50
CA PRO A 117 7.14 -11.46 -1.11
C PRO A 117 7.07 -11.06 0.37
N ASP A 118 8.19 -10.59 0.92
CA ASP A 118 8.18 -9.92 2.23
C ASP A 118 7.32 -8.66 2.13
N THR A 119 6.19 -8.66 2.82
CA THR A 119 5.13 -7.66 2.63
C THR A 119 4.94 -6.82 3.87
N GLU A 120 4.84 -5.51 3.67
CA GLU A 120 4.52 -4.54 4.70
C GLU A 120 3.44 -3.59 4.19
N ILE A 121 2.46 -3.28 5.02
CA ILE A 121 1.32 -2.43 4.67
C ILE A 121 1.41 -1.12 5.43
N PHE A 122 1.32 -0.02 4.69
CA PHE A 122 1.22 1.33 5.23
C PHE A 122 -0.18 1.87 4.94
N ALA A 123 -0.87 2.29 5.97
CA ALA A 123 -2.25 2.75 5.84
C ALA A 123 -2.51 4.01 6.66
N MET A 124 -3.54 4.73 6.29
CA MET A 124 -3.99 5.89 7.04
C MET A 124 -5.51 5.84 7.19
N GLN A 125 -6.00 6.21 8.37
CA GLN A 125 -7.42 6.35 8.63
C GLN A 125 -8.00 7.51 7.82
N PRO A 126 -9.06 7.31 7.01
CA PRO A 126 -9.68 8.39 6.25
C PRO A 126 -10.47 9.34 7.12
N ALA A 127 -10.66 10.56 6.60
CA ALA A 127 -11.59 11.54 7.14
C ALA A 127 -12.87 11.62 6.29
N ASP A 128 -12.75 11.51 4.96
CA ASP A 128 -13.87 11.62 4.03
C ASP A 128 -13.64 10.70 2.83
N ILE A 129 -14.59 9.82 2.57
CA ILE A 129 -14.58 8.89 1.44
C ILE A 129 -15.76 9.11 0.49
N SER A 130 -16.40 10.28 0.53
CA SER A 130 -17.41 10.65 -0.45
C SER A 130 -16.77 11.00 -1.81
N TRP A 131 -17.60 11.17 -2.84
CA TRP A 131 -17.11 11.46 -4.19
C TRP A 131 -16.20 12.69 -4.23
N GLY A 132 -15.08 12.57 -4.90
CA GLY A 132 -14.13 13.65 -5.10
C GLY A 132 -12.78 13.11 -5.54
N LEU A 133 -12.03 13.95 -6.27
CA LEU A 133 -10.76 13.57 -6.90
C LEU A 133 -9.54 13.88 -6.02
N GLN A 134 -9.74 14.59 -4.92
CA GLN A 134 -8.66 14.99 -4.03
C GLN A 134 -8.90 14.46 -2.62
N PRO A 135 -7.85 14.14 -1.89
CA PRO A 135 -7.99 13.80 -0.47
C PRO A 135 -8.61 14.97 0.31
N SER A 136 -9.23 14.67 1.44
CA SER A 136 -9.69 15.67 2.37
C SER A 136 -8.53 16.56 2.84
N PRO A 137 -8.78 17.80 3.29
CA PRO A 137 -7.71 18.71 3.72
C PRO A 137 -6.81 18.12 4.82
N LEU A 138 -7.37 17.39 5.77
CA LEU A 138 -6.59 16.74 6.83
C LEU A 138 -5.61 15.73 6.24
N ILE A 139 -6.06 14.90 5.32
CA ILE A 139 -5.22 13.90 4.68
C ILE A 139 -4.18 14.54 3.76
N GLN A 140 -4.55 15.58 3.02
CA GLN A 140 -3.58 16.34 2.23
C GLN A 140 -2.43 16.87 3.09
N ASN A 141 -2.74 17.40 4.28
CA ASN A 141 -1.73 17.92 5.19
C ASN A 141 -0.81 16.83 5.75
N ARG A 142 -1.26 15.59 5.80
CA ARG A 142 -0.47 14.45 6.30
C ARG A 142 0.26 13.68 5.21
N LEU A 143 -0.10 13.91 3.97
CA LEU A 143 0.37 13.10 2.84
C LEU A 143 1.90 13.07 2.73
N ARG A 144 2.54 14.23 2.90
CA ARG A 144 4.00 14.33 2.81
C ARG A 144 4.69 13.54 3.92
N HIS A 145 4.24 13.70 5.14
CA HIS A 145 4.79 12.98 6.29
C HIS A 145 4.64 11.45 6.09
N PHE A 146 3.46 11.03 5.66
CA PHE A 146 3.17 9.63 5.37
C PHE A 146 4.10 9.09 4.26
N THR A 147 4.26 9.84 3.19
CA THR A 147 5.13 9.48 2.07
C THR A 147 6.60 9.40 2.51
N ASP A 148 7.05 10.33 3.35
CA ASP A 148 8.41 10.33 3.90
C ASP A 148 8.70 9.08 4.72
N ILE A 149 7.74 8.61 5.52
CA ILE A 149 7.88 7.35 6.29
C ILE A 149 8.09 6.17 5.34
N ILE A 150 7.32 6.10 4.26
CA ILE A 150 7.46 5.04 3.26
C ILE A 150 8.82 5.12 2.56
N TYR A 151 9.23 6.31 2.17
CA TYR A 151 10.52 6.54 1.52
C TYR A 151 11.70 6.13 2.41
N GLU A 152 11.66 6.51 3.68
CA GLU A 152 12.68 6.11 4.65
C GLU A 152 12.73 4.59 4.80
N THR A 153 11.58 3.94 4.83
CA THR A 153 11.50 2.48 4.92
C THR A 153 12.08 1.79 3.69
N ILE A 154 11.82 2.32 2.49
CA ILE A 154 12.38 1.81 1.24
C ILE A 154 13.90 1.92 1.24
N THR A 155 14.42 3.07 1.65
CA THR A 155 15.85 3.38 1.55
C THR A 155 16.68 2.84 2.72
N ALA A 156 16.07 2.56 3.87
CA ALA A 156 16.78 2.11 5.07
C ALA A 156 17.47 0.74 4.91
N LYS A 157 17.05 -0.05 3.93
CA LYS A 157 17.59 -1.40 3.67
C LYS A 157 18.57 -1.44 2.49
N LEU A 158 19.02 -0.30 2.04
CA LEU A 158 20.03 -0.20 0.98
C LEU A 158 21.44 -0.32 1.53
#